data_f93012c557164b36a654ae710807be23
#
_entry.id   f93012c557164b36a654ae710807be23
#
_cell.length_a   1.000
_cell.length_b   1.000
_cell.length_c   1.000
_cell.angle_alpha   90.00
_cell.angle_beta   90.00
_cell.angle_gamma   90.00
#
_symmetry.space_group_name_H-M   'P 1'
#
loop_
_entity.id
_entity.type
_entity.pdbx_description
1 polymer ?
#
loop_
_entity_poly.entity_id
_entity_poly.type
_entity_poly.pdbx_seq_one_letter_code
_entity_poly.pdbx_strand_id
1 'polypeptide(L)'
;MTLIKFKNEPASRMMDRSPMFSDLFNDFFEGVVSNNITKSFSPSVNVKESDHEFKLELAAPGLSKDDFKINIENDMLNISAEKKEEQATQNEKYTHKEFSYSSFKRTFTLPETADREKISAAYDNGVMTLVIPKKDEARPKPLREIKIS
;
A
#
# COMPACT_ATOMS: atom_id res chain seq x y z
N MET A 1 4.85 -20.47 47.21
CA MET A 1 4.08 -19.88 46.09
C MET A 1 5.06 -19.49 44.98
N THR A 2 4.99 -20.18 43.88
CA THR A 2 5.86 -19.88 42.71
C THR A 2 5.17 -18.84 41.86
N LEU A 3 5.71 -17.63 41.85
CA LEU A 3 5.27 -16.56 40.94
C LEU A 3 5.78 -16.90 39.54
N ILE A 4 4.87 -17.24 38.63
CA ILE A 4 5.19 -17.36 37.21
C ILE A 4 5.32 -15.94 36.66
N LYS A 5 6.55 -15.48 36.41
CA LYS A 5 6.80 -14.26 35.65
C LYS A 5 6.53 -14.56 34.18
N PHE A 6 5.42 -14.03 33.67
CA PHE A 6 5.25 -13.90 32.21
C PHE A 6 6.24 -12.83 31.72
N LYS A 7 7.27 -13.27 31.07
CA LYS A 7 8.13 -12.39 30.28
C LYS A 7 7.32 -12.02 29.04
N ASN A 8 6.81 -10.80 29.01
CA ASN A 8 6.35 -10.19 27.76
C ASN A 8 7.57 -10.05 26.86
N GLU A 9 7.81 -11.01 26.02
CA GLU A 9 8.68 -10.81 24.87
C GLU A 9 7.90 -10.01 23.84
N PRO A 10 8.42 -8.84 23.41
CA PRO A 10 7.76 -8.09 22.35
C PRO A 10 7.74 -8.97 21.09
N ALA A 11 6.58 -8.99 20.42
CA ALA A 11 6.29 -9.74 19.19
C ALA A 11 7.11 -9.26 17.97
N SER A 12 8.35 -8.79 18.18
CA SER A 12 9.23 -8.26 17.14
C SER A 12 10.12 -9.31 16.47
N ARG A 13 9.95 -10.61 16.79
CA ARG A 13 10.80 -11.67 16.25
C ARG A 13 10.28 -12.40 15.01
N MET A 14 9.15 -11.98 14.44
CA MET A 14 8.61 -12.64 13.24
C MET A 14 8.85 -11.87 11.93
N MET A 15 9.55 -10.73 11.98
CA MET A 15 9.82 -9.89 10.82
C MET A 15 11.27 -9.93 10.31
N ASP A 16 12.10 -10.81 10.91
CA ASP A 16 13.54 -10.85 10.60
C ASP A 16 13.89 -12.04 9.69
N ARG A 17 13.33 -12.08 8.47
CA ARG A 17 13.72 -13.10 7.50
C ARG A 17 13.90 -12.65 6.05
N SER A 18 13.88 -11.36 5.78
CA SER A 18 14.31 -10.90 4.46
C SER A 18 14.89 -9.50 4.59
N PRO A 19 16.22 -9.32 4.48
CA PRO A 19 16.84 -7.99 4.41
C PRO A 19 16.22 -7.13 3.30
N MET A 20 15.73 -7.77 2.25
CA MET A 20 15.12 -7.15 1.09
C MET A 20 13.76 -6.49 1.40
N PHE A 21 12.98 -7.07 2.33
CA PHE A 21 11.68 -6.51 2.70
C PHE A 21 11.82 -5.26 3.58
N SER A 22 12.80 -5.25 4.49
CA SER A 22 13.08 -4.13 5.38
C SER A 22 13.54 -2.89 4.60
N ASP A 23 14.40 -3.06 3.61
CA ASP A 23 14.91 -1.97 2.79
C ASP A 23 13.82 -1.43 1.85
N LEU A 24 13.05 -2.31 1.23
CA LEU A 24 11.91 -1.92 0.39
C LEU A 24 10.82 -1.21 1.20
N PHE A 25 10.57 -1.68 2.43
CA PHE A 25 9.57 -1.10 3.30
C PHE A 25 10.01 0.27 3.84
N ASN A 26 11.28 0.44 4.18
CA ASN A 26 11.84 1.72 4.60
C ASN A 26 11.83 2.73 3.45
N ASP A 27 12.30 2.36 2.27
CA ASP A 27 12.30 3.22 1.09
C ASP A 27 10.87 3.59 0.65
N PHE A 28 9.96 2.63 0.82
CA PHE A 28 8.54 2.81 0.53
C PHE A 28 7.83 3.73 1.54
N PHE A 29 8.24 3.71 2.82
CA PHE A 29 7.64 4.51 3.89
C PHE A 29 8.38 5.82 4.18
N GLU A 30 9.66 5.94 3.89
CA GLU A 30 10.45 7.14 4.17
C GLU A 30 9.97 8.35 3.33
N GLY A 31 9.43 8.11 2.15
CA GLY A 31 8.73 9.12 1.36
C GLY A 31 7.41 9.61 1.97
N VAL A 32 6.87 8.91 2.96
CA VAL A 32 5.57 9.22 3.59
C VAL A 32 5.73 10.07 4.86
N VAL A 33 6.88 10.00 5.52
CA VAL A 33 7.10 10.66 6.83
C VAL A 33 7.69 12.06 6.69
N SER A 34 8.27 12.41 5.57
CA SER A 34 8.86 13.72 5.32
C SER A 34 7.88 14.63 4.58
N ASN A 35 7.10 15.36 5.28
CA ASN A 35 6.69 16.75 5.13
C ASN A 35 5.23 17.04 5.50
N ASN A 36 5.14 17.98 6.44
CA ASN A 36 3.96 18.81 6.75
C ASN A 36 2.69 18.09 7.23
N ILE A 37 2.54 18.12 8.53
CA ILE A 37 1.29 17.93 9.28
C ILE A 37 0.29 19.06 8.93
N THR A 38 -0.11 19.16 7.70
CA THR A 38 -1.44 19.61 7.36
C THR A 38 -2.32 18.38 7.47
N LYS A 39 -3.46 18.46 8.11
CA LYS A 39 -4.46 17.40 8.31
C LYS A 39 -5.03 16.88 6.98
N SER A 40 -4.17 16.44 6.10
CA SER A 40 -4.51 15.79 4.86
C SER A 40 -4.74 14.31 5.22
N PHE A 41 -5.95 13.86 5.03
CA PHE A 41 -6.29 12.46 5.22
C PHE A 41 -5.36 11.58 4.37
N SER A 42 -4.67 10.70 5.05
CA SER A 42 -3.82 9.69 4.40
C SER A 42 -4.45 8.32 4.61
N PRO A 43 -4.95 7.66 3.56
CA PRO A 43 -5.56 6.35 3.71
C PRO A 43 -4.55 5.32 4.23
N SER A 44 -5.04 4.37 5.02
CA SER A 44 -4.24 3.24 5.49
C SER A 44 -3.89 2.32 4.33
N VAL A 45 -2.67 1.80 4.34
CA VAL A 45 -2.12 0.97 3.26
C VAL A 45 -1.54 -0.32 3.83
N ASN A 46 -1.86 -1.44 3.20
CA ASN A 46 -1.21 -2.71 3.38
C ASN A 46 -0.41 -3.05 2.13
N VAL A 47 0.79 -3.57 2.31
CA VAL A 47 1.64 -4.06 1.23
C VAL A 47 1.95 -5.52 1.47
N LYS A 48 1.74 -6.33 0.46
CA LYS A 48 2.09 -7.76 0.44
C LYS A 48 3.04 -8.01 -0.72
N GLU A 49 4.02 -8.83 -0.49
CA GLU A 49 4.97 -9.30 -1.51
C GLU A 49 4.91 -10.81 -1.61
N SER A 50 4.88 -11.30 -2.83
CA SER A 50 5.03 -12.71 -3.17
C SER A 50 6.21 -12.89 -4.14
N ASP A 51 6.48 -14.13 -4.52
CA ASP A 51 7.52 -14.43 -5.52
C ASP A 51 7.23 -13.79 -6.89
N HIS A 52 5.97 -13.51 -7.20
CA HIS A 52 5.53 -13.08 -8.52
C HIS A 52 5.05 -11.65 -8.60
N GLU A 53 4.59 -11.08 -7.49
CA GLU A 53 3.96 -9.75 -7.48
C GLU A 53 4.06 -9.05 -6.14
N PHE A 54 3.90 -7.73 -6.19
CA PHE A 54 3.56 -6.91 -5.04
C PHE A 54 2.06 -6.60 -5.09
N LYS A 55 1.41 -6.59 -3.95
CA LYS A 55 0.00 -6.23 -3.81
C LYS A 55 -0.14 -5.09 -2.80
N LEU A 56 -0.69 -3.99 -3.27
CA LEU A 56 -0.96 -2.81 -2.46
C LEU A 56 -2.46 -2.72 -2.21
N GLU A 57 -2.87 -2.66 -0.95
CA GLU A 57 -4.26 -2.48 -0.55
C GLU A 57 -4.40 -1.16 0.19
N LEU A 58 -5.27 -0.28 -0.30
CA LEU A 58 -5.46 1.07 0.21
C LEU A 58 -6.91 1.26 0.63
N ALA A 59 -7.12 1.51 1.93
CA ALA A 59 -8.45 1.70 2.50
C ALA A 59 -8.93 3.13 2.25
N ALA A 60 -9.92 3.29 1.41
CA ALA A 60 -10.50 4.57 1.05
C ALA A 60 -12.03 4.48 0.95
N PRO A 61 -12.73 4.19 2.07
CA PRO A 61 -14.18 4.05 2.06
C PRO A 61 -14.86 5.39 1.72
N GLY A 62 -16.04 5.30 1.13
CA GLY A 62 -16.85 6.49 0.80
C GLY A 62 -16.46 7.19 -0.50
N LEU A 63 -15.55 6.63 -1.28
CA LEU A 63 -15.19 7.06 -2.62
C LEU A 63 -15.80 6.14 -3.67
N SER A 64 -15.83 6.57 -4.90
CA SER A 64 -16.14 5.77 -6.08
C SER A 64 -14.88 5.52 -6.90
N LYS A 65 -14.92 4.54 -7.80
CA LYS A 65 -13.77 4.26 -8.69
C LYS A 65 -13.39 5.46 -9.57
N ASP A 66 -14.35 6.31 -9.89
CA ASP A 66 -14.15 7.46 -10.77
C ASP A 66 -13.48 8.65 -10.05
N ASP A 67 -13.44 8.61 -8.71
CA ASP A 67 -12.75 9.61 -7.90
C ASP A 67 -11.23 9.42 -7.88
N PHE A 68 -10.74 8.26 -8.33
CA PHE A 68 -9.31 7.93 -8.30
C PHE A 68 -8.60 8.29 -9.61
N LYS A 69 -7.36 8.75 -9.45
CA LYS A 69 -6.38 8.90 -10.53
C LYS A 69 -5.11 8.18 -10.12
N ILE A 70 -4.64 7.28 -10.97
CA ILE A 70 -3.42 6.50 -10.77
C ILE A 70 -2.52 6.77 -11.96
N ASN A 71 -1.30 7.18 -11.72
CA ASN A 71 -0.29 7.37 -12.76
C ASN A 71 1.09 6.94 -12.27
N ILE A 72 1.97 6.67 -13.22
CA ILE A 72 3.36 6.33 -12.97
C ILE A 72 4.21 7.37 -13.67
N GLU A 73 5.11 7.98 -12.92
CA GLU A 73 6.05 8.97 -13.43
C GLU A 73 7.40 8.77 -12.73
N ASN A 74 8.48 8.64 -13.50
CA ASN A 74 9.85 8.50 -12.97
C ASN A 74 9.97 7.47 -11.84
N ASP A 75 9.45 6.25 -12.04
CA ASP A 75 9.47 5.17 -11.07
C ASP A 75 8.58 5.39 -9.83
N MET A 76 7.79 6.44 -9.83
CA MET A 76 6.86 6.76 -8.76
C MET A 76 5.44 6.46 -9.19
N LEU A 77 4.78 5.60 -8.42
CA LEU A 77 3.35 5.34 -8.53
C LEU A 77 2.60 6.38 -7.70
N ASN A 78 1.86 7.25 -8.37
CA ASN A 78 1.04 8.26 -7.74
C ASN A 78 -0.41 7.81 -7.72
N ILE A 79 -0.99 7.77 -6.55
CA ILE A 79 -2.41 7.49 -6.32
C ILE A 79 -3.03 8.73 -5.71
N SER A 80 -4.00 9.29 -6.36
CA SER A 80 -4.78 10.42 -5.85
C SER A 80 -6.26 10.14 -5.96
N ALA A 81 -7.03 10.70 -5.07
CA ALA A 81 -8.47 10.70 -5.15
C ALA A 81 -9.01 12.05 -4.72
N GLU A 82 -10.09 12.46 -5.35
CA GLU A 82 -10.80 13.70 -5.06
C GLU A 82 -12.30 13.42 -5.17
N LYS A 83 -12.98 13.53 -4.03
CA LYS A 83 -14.43 13.43 -3.98
C LYS A 83 -15.04 14.77 -4.36
N LYS A 84 -15.82 14.80 -5.43
CA LYS A 84 -16.67 15.94 -5.73
C LYS A 84 -17.80 15.97 -4.70
N GLU A 85 -17.83 16.99 -3.87
CA GLU A 85 -18.94 17.18 -2.93
C GLU A 85 -20.22 17.39 -3.74
N GLU A 86 -21.13 16.42 -3.67
CA GLU A 86 -22.53 16.70 -3.96
C GLU A 86 -23.04 17.62 -2.83
N GLN A 87 -23.65 18.73 -3.22
CA GLN A 87 -24.20 19.70 -2.27
C GLN A 87 -25.07 18.95 -1.26
N ALA A 88 -24.60 18.88 -0.02
CA ALA A 88 -25.37 18.32 1.07
C ALA A 88 -26.67 19.09 1.18
N THR A 89 -27.78 18.37 1.20
CA THR A 89 -29.11 18.90 1.46
C THR A 89 -29.05 19.77 2.72
N GLN A 90 -29.50 21.03 2.62
CA GLN A 90 -29.27 22.13 3.58
C GLN A 90 -29.80 21.92 5.01
N ASN A 91 -30.34 20.75 5.36
CA ASN A 91 -31.08 20.57 6.61
C ASN A 91 -30.45 19.65 7.66
N GLU A 92 -29.30 18.98 7.37
CA GLU A 92 -28.66 18.09 8.32
C GLU A 92 -27.30 18.64 8.76
N LYS A 93 -27.12 18.81 10.06
CA LYS A 93 -25.83 19.19 10.68
C LYS A 93 -25.28 17.99 11.44
N TYR A 94 -24.02 17.66 11.21
CA TYR A 94 -23.33 16.69 12.04
C TYR A 94 -23.17 17.21 13.46
N THR A 95 -23.59 16.45 14.45
CA THR A 95 -23.27 16.73 15.87
C THR A 95 -21.89 16.17 16.23
N HIS A 96 -21.43 15.14 15.49
CA HIS A 96 -20.11 14.53 15.62
C HIS A 96 -19.68 13.96 14.27
N LYS A 97 -18.43 14.24 13.84
CA LYS A 97 -17.87 13.77 12.58
C LYS A 97 -16.41 13.37 12.80
N GLU A 98 -16.12 12.07 12.71
CA GLU A 98 -14.77 11.54 12.90
C GLU A 98 -14.05 11.27 11.58
N PHE A 99 -14.77 11.08 10.48
CA PHE A 99 -14.14 10.88 9.18
C PHE A 99 -14.78 11.78 8.11
N SER A 100 -13.94 12.28 7.24
CA SER A 100 -14.34 12.98 6.02
C SER A 100 -13.23 12.82 4.99
N TYR A 101 -13.53 12.16 3.87
CA TYR A 101 -12.58 11.95 2.78
C TYR A 101 -12.93 12.89 1.63
N SER A 102 -12.24 14.03 1.56
CA SER A 102 -12.42 14.96 0.44
C SER A 102 -11.37 14.75 -0.65
N SER A 103 -10.11 14.64 -0.28
CA SER A 103 -9.02 14.39 -1.22
C SER A 103 -7.80 13.81 -0.52
N PHE A 104 -7.02 13.03 -1.24
CA PHE A 104 -5.70 12.59 -0.81
C PHE A 104 -4.77 12.37 -2.01
N LYS A 105 -3.48 12.36 -1.73
CA LYS A 105 -2.43 11.95 -2.68
C LYS A 105 -1.43 11.07 -1.94
N ARG A 106 -1.11 9.92 -2.52
CA ARG A 106 -0.05 9.00 -2.06
C ARG A 106 0.88 8.71 -3.20
N THR A 107 2.16 8.69 -2.89
CA THR A 107 3.21 8.36 -3.86
C THR A 107 4.04 7.20 -3.32
N PHE A 108 4.34 6.24 -4.17
CA PHE A 108 5.11 5.05 -3.84
C PHE A 108 6.22 4.87 -4.87
N THR A 109 7.43 4.61 -4.42
CA THR A 109 8.54 4.29 -5.31
C THR A 109 8.41 2.83 -5.76
N LEU A 110 8.39 2.60 -7.06
CA LEU A 110 8.34 1.25 -7.62
C LEU A 110 9.75 0.64 -7.64
N PRO A 111 9.93 -0.59 -7.15
CA PRO A 111 11.21 -1.27 -7.24
C PRO A 111 11.57 -1.57 -8.71
N GLU A 112 12.86 -1.70 -9.00
CA GLU A 112 13.34 -2.04 -10.34
C GLU A 112 12.81 -3.39 -10.84
N THR A 113 12.47 -4.27 -9.92
CA THR A 113 11.88 -5.59 -10.19
C THR A 113 10.43 -5.54 -10.65
N ALA A 114 9.75 -4.39 -10.49
CA ALA A 114 8.35 -4.24 -10.88
C ALA A 114 8.19 -4.12 -12.40
N ASP A 115 7.22 -4.84 -12.94
CA ASP A 115 6.77 -4.70 -14.32
C ASP A 115 5.70 -3.60 -14.38
N ARG A 116 6.11 -2.40 -14.74
CA ARG A 116 5.27 -1.20 -14.71
C ARG A 116 4.16 -1.22 -15.74
N GLU A 117 4.36 -1.95 -16.85
CA GLU A 117 3.38 -2.01 -17.93
C GLU A 117 2.20 -2.93 -17.60
N LYS A 118 2.38 -3.83 -16.64
CA LYS A 118 1.37 -4.82 -16.25
C LYS A 118 0.68 -4.51 -14.92
N ILE A 119 0.81 -3.30 -14.41
CA ILE A 119 0.12 -2.89 -13.18
C ILE A 119 -1.37 -2.82 -13.44
N SER A 120 -2.14 -3.41 -12.54
CA SER A 120 -3.59 -3.36 -12.56
C SER A 120 -4.14 -2.83 -11.24
N ALA A 121 -5.31 -2.21 -11.29
CA ALA A 121 -5.99 -1.67 -10.14
C ALA A 121 -7.46 -2.06 -10.15
N ALA A 122 -7.99 -2.37 -8.99
CA ALA A 122 -9.41 -2.62 -8.76
C ALA A 122 -9.85 -1.91 -7.49
N TYR A 123 -11.07 -1.41 -7.48
CA TYR A 123 -11.68 -0.80 -6.31
C TYR A 123 -12.98 -1.52 -6.00
N ASP A 124 -13.05 -2.10 -4.81
CA ASP A 124 -14.21 -2.84 -4.33
C ASP A 124 -14.38 -2.67 -2.83
N ASN A 125 -15.63 -2.52 -2.39
CA ASN A 125 -16.00 -2.42 -0.97
C ASN A 125 -15.16 -1.42 -0.15
N GLY A 126 -14.79 -0.29 -0.73
CA GLY A 126 -14.00 0.74 -0.06
C GLY A 126 -12.49 0.46 -0.01
N VAL A 127 -12.01 -0.56 -0.70
CA VAL A 127 -10.59 -0.89 -0.78
C VAL A 127 -10.11 -0.82 -2.22
N MET A 128 -9.08 -0.01 -2.46
CA MET A 128 -8.33 -0.01 -3.71
C MET A 128 -7.23 -1.06 -3.63
N THR A 129 -7.23 -2.00 -4.54
CA THR A 129 -6.19 -3.03 -4.67
C THR A 129 -5.41 -2.80 -5.94
N LEU A 130 -4.09 -2.63 -5.82
CA LEU A 130 -3.17 -2.62 -6.95
C LEU A 130 -2.33 -3.89 -6.94
N VAL A 131 -2.24 -4.52 -8.10
CA VAL A 131 -1.35 -5.66 -8.34
C VAL A 131 -0.23 -5.18 -9.24
N ILE A 132 1.00 -5.33 -8.76
CA ILE A 132 2.23 -4.90 -9.41
C ILE A 132 3.07 -6.16 -9.67
N PRO A 133 2.99 -6.76 -10.86
CA PRO A 133 3.75 -7.95 -11.18
C PRO A 133 5.26 -7.69 -11.14
N LYS A 134 6.02 -8.70 -10.79
CA LYS A 134 7.47 -8.67 -10.93
C LYS A 134 7.86 -9.05 -12.37
N LYS A 135 8.92 -8.44 -12.89
CA LYS A 135 9.52 -8.81 -14.16
C LYS A 135 9.89 -10.29 -14.14
N ASP A 136 9.84 -10.95 -15.30
CA ASP A 136 10.12 -12.39 -15.40
C ASP A 136 11.52 -12.76 -14.90
N GLU A 137 12.51 -11.90 -15.11
CA GLU A 137 13.88 -12.05 -14.61
C GLU A 137 14.00 -11.95 -13.08
N ALA A 138 13.04 -11.29 -12.42
CA ALA A 138 13.01 -11.11 -10.98
C ALA A 138 12.20 -12.22 -10.25
N ARG A 139 11.56 -13.11 -11.00
CA ARG A 139 10.82 -14.24 -10.44
C ARG A 139 11.72 -15.44 -10.22
N PRO A 140 11.44 -16.30 -9.23
CA PRO A 140 12.18 -17.54 -9.05
C PRO A 140 12.11 -18.38 -10.33
N LYS A 141 13.27 -18.81 -10.80
CA LYS A 141 13.34 -19.73 -11.95
C LYS A 141 13.15 -21.16 -11.45
N PRO A 142 12.41 -22.00 -12.17
CA PRO A 142 12.29 -23.41 -11.83
C PRO A 142 13.66 -24.07 -11.87
N LEU A 143 13.87 -25.09 -11.02
CA LEU A 143 15.09 -25.89 -11.00
C LEU A 143 15.33 -26.48 -12.38
N ARG A 144 16.51 -26.23 -12.91
CA ARG A 144 16.96 -26.83 -14.18
C ARG A 144 17.94 -27.98 -13.87
N GLU A 145 17.54 -29.18 -14.20
CA GLU A 145 18.43 -30.32 -14.13
C GLU A 145 19.40 -30.32 -15.34
N ILE A 146 20.69 -30.38 -15.06
CA ILE A 146 21.72 -30.47 -16.09
C ILE A 146 22.09 -31.95 -16.24
N LYS A 147 21.80 -32.52 -17.39
CA LYS A 147 22.27 -33.89 -17.73
C LYS A 147 23.74 -33.83 -18.07
N ILE A 148 24.51 -34.70 -17.43
CA ILE A 148 25.93 -34.90 -17.76
C ILE A 148 25.97 -35.80 -19.00
N SER A 149 26.60 -35.33 -20.06
CA SER A 149 26.88 -36.13 -21.26
C SER A 149 28.19 -36.87 -21.13
#